data_f717062e17495f2864432354e0055f52
#
_entry.id   f717062e17495f2864432354e0055f52
#
_cell.length_a   1.000
_cell.length_b   1.000
_cell.length_c   1.000
_cell.angle_alpha   90.00
_cell.angle_beta   90.00
_cell.angle_gamma   90.00
#
_symmetry.space_group_name_H-M   'P 1'
#
loop_
_entity.id
_entity.type
_entity.pdbx_description
1 polymer ?
#
loop_
_entity_poly.entity_id
_entity_poly.type
_entity_poly.pdbx_seq_one_letter_code
_entity_poly.pdbx_strand_id
1 'polypeptide(L)'
;MKQVTIYTDGACSGNPGPGGWSAILIYRESRLELSGYEAHTTNNRMELMGPIMALSKLKEPCEVLLHSDSSYLINAFEKHWLENWQKRNWVTSTKKPVENQDLWKQLLSMTQKHQVRWIKVRGHSDVALNNRCDELARGEIRQHAGRA
;
A
#
# COMPACT_ATOMS: atom_id res chain seq x y z
N MET A 1 -0.29 -23.57 1.23
CA MET A 1 -0.57 -22.19 0.84
C MET A 1 0.70 -21.55 0.31
N LYS A 2 0.62 -20.89 -0.84
CA LYS A 2 1.79 -20.24 -1.44
C LYS A 2 2.24 -19.06 -0.59
N GLN A 3 3.55 -18.89 -0.46
CA GLN A 3 4.13 -17.73 0.22
C GLN A 3 4.60 -16.72 -0.82
N VAL A 4 4.10 -15.50 -0.72
CA VAL A 4 4.43 -14.41 -1.64
C VAL A 4 5.05 -13.26 -0.85
N THR A 5 6.15 -12.73 -1.35
CA THR A 5 6.78 -11.54 -0.78
C THR A 5 6.35 -10.34 -1.60
N ILE A 6 5.88 -9.29 -0.94
CA ILE A 6 5.40 -8.08 -1.61
C ILE A 6 6.09 -6.86 -1.00
N TYR A 7 6.55 -5.95 -1.87
CA TYR A 7 7.03 -4.62 -1.49
C TYR A 7 6.12 -3.60 -2.13
N THR A 8 5.73 -2.56 -1.39
CA THR A 8 4.86 -1.50 -1.91
C THR A 8 5.38 -0.13 -1.52
N ASP A 9 4.98 0.88 -2.29
CA ASP A 9 5.32 2.28 -1.99
C ASP A 9 4.27 3.20 -2.59
N GLY A 10 4.24 4.42 -2.10
CA GLY A 10 3.38 5.49 -2.61
C GLY A 10 4.10 6.81 -2.56
N ALA A 11 3.82 7.67 -3.50
CA ALA A 11 4.43 8.99 -3.60
C ALA A 11 3.39 10.00 -4.09
N CYS A 12 3.57 11.26 -3.72
CA CYS A 12 2.69 12.34 -4.15
C CYS A 12 3.49 13.61 -4.31
N SER A 13 3.22 14.33 -5.39
CA SER A 13 3.87 15.61 -5.67
C SER A 13 2.92 16.73 -5.28
N GLY A 14 3.22 17.42 -4.14
CA GLY A 14 2.28 18.37 -3.54
C GLY A 14 1.09 17.62 -2.94
N ASN A 15 0.91 17.59 -1.72
CA ASN A 15 -0.05 16.73 -0.98
C ASN A 15 -1.28 17.55 -0.53
N PRO A 16 -2.40 17.62 -1.31
CA PRO A 16 -2.75 16.80 -2.46
C PRO A 16 -2.10 17.24 -3.78
N GLY A 17 -2.08 16.31 -4.74
CA GLY A 17 -1.54 16.55 -6.05
C GLY A 17 -1.43 15.23 -6.83
N PRO A 18 -0.68 15.23 -7.95
CA PRO A 18 -0.47 14.00 -8.69
C PRO A 18 0.34 12.98 -7.87
N GLY A 19 -0.06 11.73 -7.90
CA GLY A 19 0.57 10.68 -7.14
C GLY A 19 0.77 9.41 -7.92
N GLY A 20 1.63 8.54 -7.38
CA GLY A 20 1.89 7.23 -7.93
C GLY A 20 1.98 6.19 -6.82
N TRP A 21 1.64 4.96 -7.16
CA TRP A 21 1.78 3.82 -6.27
C TRP A 21 2.56 2.73 -7.00
N SER A 22 3.15 1.82 -6.25
CA SER A 22 3.88 0.70 -6.83
C SER A 22 3.79 -0.53 -5.96
N ALA A 23 4.04 -1.68 -6.59
CA ALA A 23 4.15 -2.95 -5.89
C ALA A 23 5.10 -3.88 -6.65
N ILE A 24 5.86 -4.66 -5.91
CA ILE A 24 6.70 -5.73 -6.46
C ILE A 24 6.26 -7.01 -5.76
N LEU A 25 5.80 -7.98 -6.54
CA LEU A 25 5.38 -9.29 -6.04
C LEU A 25 6.41 -10.34 -6.44
N ILE A 26 6.87 -11.11 -5.46
CA ILE A 26 7.88 -12.14 -5.69
C ILE A 26 7.35 -13.48 -5.21
N TYR A 27 7.30 -14.44 -6.13
CA TYR A 27 6.94 -15.82 -5.82
C TYR A 27 8.00 -16.73 -6.44
N ARG A 28 8.80 -17.35 -5.58
CA ARG A 28 9.94 -18.17 -6.02
C ARG A 28 10.87 -17.35 -6.91
N GLU A 29 11.04 -17.72 -8.19
CA GLU A 29 11.89 -17.01 -9.14
C GLU A 29 11.13 -15.99 -9.98
N SER A 30 9.81 -15.93 -9.83
CA SER A 30 8.95 -15.00 -10.58
C SER A 30 8.86 -13.67 -9.87
N ARG A 31 8.91 -12.60 -10.65
CA ARG A 31 8.80 -11.22 -10.15
C ARG A 31 7.86 -10.42 -11.02
N LEU A 32 6.88 -9.80 -10.40
CA LEU A 32 5.93 -8.93 -11.09
C LEU A 32 6.02 -7.52 -10.50
N GLU A 33 6.23 -6.53 -11.37
CA GLU A 33 6.23 -5.13 -10.96
C GLU A 33 4.96 -4.45 -11.44
N LEU A 34 4.29 -3.73 -10.54
CA LEU A 34 3.07 -2.98 -10.84
C LEU A 34 3.27 -1.53 -10.44
N SER A 35 2.66 -0.63 -11.18
CA SER A 35 2.60 0.78 -10.77
C SER A 35 1.38 1.44 -11.40
N GLY A 36 0.97 2.58 -10.83
CA GLY A 36 -0.16 3.33 -11.34
C GLY A 36 -0.11 4.79 -10.92
N TYR A 37 -0.96 5.58 -11.54
CA TYR A 37 -1.00 7.03 -11.40
C TYR A 37 -2.39 7.53 -11.04
N GLU A 38 -2.44 8.57 -10.19
CA GLU A 38 -3.66 9.31 -9.88
C GLU A 38 -3.36 10.80 -10.05
N ALA A 39 -4.20 11.50 -10.82
CA ALA A 39 -3.98 12.91 -11.12
C ALA A 39 -4.11 13.81 -9.89
N HIS A 40 -4.98 13.44 -8.95
CA HIS A 40 -5.23 14.22 -7.75
C HIS A 40 -5.46 13.29 -6.56
N THR A 41 -4.48 13.19 -5.69
CA THR A 41 -4.51 12.25 -4.58
C THR A 41 -3.64 12.77 -3.42
N THR A 42 -3.39 11.90 -2.45
CA THR A 42 -2.49 12.21 -1.33
C THR A 42 -1.47 11.08 -1.16
N ASN A 43 -0.40 11.38 -0.46
CA ASN A 43 0.63 10.38 -0.16
C ASN A 43 0.02 9.17 0.56
N ASN A 44 -0.84 9.40 1.57
CA ASN A 44 -1.46 8.32 2.33
C ASN A 44 -2.34 7.43 1.46
N ARG A 45 -3.10 8.01 0.53
CA ARG A 45 -3.92 7.20 -0.38
C ARG A 45 -3.04 6.31 -1.28
N MET A 46 -1.93 6.84 -1.76
CA MET A 46 -1.01 6.06 -2.60
C MET A 46 -0.33 4.94 -1.82
N GLU A 47 -0.04 5.17 -0.55
CA GLU A 47 0.50 4.12 0.33
C GLU A 47 -0.49 2.96 0.55
N LEU A 48 -1.79 3.24 0.46
CA LEU A 48 -2.83 2.21 0.55
C LEU A 48 -3.09 1.53 -0.80
N MET A 49 -2.97 2.26 -1.90
CA MET A 49 -3.21 1.71 -3.23
C MET A 49 -2.24 0.59 -3.59
N GLY A 50 -0.97 0.73 -3.22
CA GLY A 50 0.02 -0.30 -3.48
C GLY A 50 -0.39 -1.67 -2.97
N PRO A 51 -0.65 -1.81 -1.67
CA PRO A 51 -1.11 -3.09 -1.11
C PRO A 51 -2.43 -3.59 -1.72
N ILE A 52 -3.40 -2.71 -1.93
CA ILE A 52 -4.69 -3.10 -2.53
C ILE A 52 -4.46 -3.72 -3.90
N MET A 53 -3.71 -3.06 -4.75
CA MET A 53 -3.47 -3.53 -6.11
C MET A 53 -2.63 -4.80 -6.14
N ALA A 54 -1.63 -4.89 -5.24
CA ALA A 54 -0.81 -6.09 -5.14
C ALA A 54 -1.65 -7.30 -4.73
N LEU A 55 -2.43 -7.18 -3.66
CA LEU A 55 -3.24 -8.28 -3.16
C LEU A 55 -4.31 -8.69 -4.18
N SER A 56 -4.83 -7.75 -4.96
CA SER A 56 -5.83 -8.03 -5.99
C SER A 56 -5.29 -8.93 -7.11
N LYS A 57 -3.98 -9.02 -7.28
CA LYS A 57 -3.36 -9.88 -8.29
C LYS A 57 -3.26 -11.33 -7.87
N LEU A 58 -3.43 -11.62 -6.59
CA LEU A 58 -3.33 -12.98 -6.08
C LEU A 58 -4.64 -13.72 -6.36
N LYS A 59 -4.56 -14.85 -7.07
CA LYS A 59 -5.74 -15.58 -7.53
C LYS A 59 -6.23 -16.66 -6.56
N GLU A 60 -5.46 -16.92 -5.52
CA GLU A 60 -5.80 -17.91 -4.50
C GLU A 60 -5.31 -17.42 -3.15
N PRO A 61 -5.83 -17.98 -2.03
CA PRO A 61 -5.33 -17.59 -0.71
C PRO A 61 -3.83 -17.84 -0.59
N CYS A 62 -3.10 -16.82 -0.14
CA CYS A 62 -1.65 -16.88 0.01
C CYS A 62 -1.23 -16.43 1.39
N GLU A 63 -0.06 -16.89 1.80
CA GLU A 63 0.67 -16.34 2.92
C GLU A 63 1.52 -15.20 2.37
N VAL A 64 1.27 -13.97 2.84
CA VAL A 64 1.89 -12.77 2.27
C VAL A 64 2.79 -12.09 3.28
N LEU A 65 4.05 -11.85 2.88
CA LEU A 65 4.97 -11.00 3.63
C LEU A 65 4.98 -9.64 2.93
N LEU A 66 4.27 -8.67 3.48
CA LEU A 66 4.12 -7.37 2.84
C LEU A 66 4.99 -6.32 3.52
N HIS A 67 5.96 -5.82 2.76
CA HIS A 67 6.95 -4.85 3.22
C HIS A 67 6.56 -3.44 2.78
N SER A 68 6.63 -2.48 3.71
CA SER A 68 6.37 -1.07 3.42
C SER A 68 7.16 -0.20 4.38
N ASP A 69 7.57 0.97 3.93
CA ASP A 69 8.18 1.99 4.81
C ASP A 69 7.14 2.94 5.39
N SER A 70 5.87 2.77 5.05
CA SER A 70 4.79 3.63 5.53
C SER A 70 4.36 3.28 6.95
N SER A 71 4.63 4.18 7.89
CA SER A 71 4.14 4.03 9.26
C SER A 71 2.62 4.11 9.33
N TYR A 72 2.01 4.91 8.46
CA TYR A 72 0.56 5.04 8.36
C TYR A 72 -0.10 3.69 8.06
N LEU A 73 0.43 2.97 7.08
CA LEU A 73 -0.08 1.64 6.70
C LEU A 73 0.19 0.60 7.80
N ILE A 74 1.45 0.48 8.20
CA ILE A 74 1.89 -0.58 9.12
C ILE A 74 1.22 -0.43 10.50
N ASN A 75 1.19 0.78 11.04
CA ASN A 75 0.62 1.02 12.37
C ASN A 75 -0.88 0.76 12.43
N ALA A 76 -1.59 0.97 11.32
CA ALA A 76 -3.03 0.71 11.30
C ALA A 76 -3.33 -0.75 11.62
N PHE A 77 -2.49 -1.67 11.17
CA PHE A 77 -2.63 -3.09 11.45
C PHE A 77 -1.98 -3.49 12.77
N GLU A 78 -0.75 -3.05 13.02
CA GLU A 78 -0.02 -3.44 14.23
C GLU A 78 -0.58 -2.83 15.51
N LYS A 79 -1.09 -1.62 15.45
CA LYS A 79 -1.67 -0.91 16.61
C LYS A 79 -3.18 -1.04 16.71
N HIS A 80 -3.78 -1.93 15.90
CA HIS A 80 -5.21 -2.24 15.94
C HIS A 80 -6.12 -1.02 15.68
N TRP A 81 -5.66 -0.04 14.90
CA TRP A 81 -6.48 1.11 14.52
C TRP A 81 -7.72 0.67 13.75
N LEU A 82 -7.56 -0.31 12.84
CA LEU A 82 -8.65 -0.80 12.00
C LEU A 82 -9.75 -1.47 12.84
N GLU A 83 -9.37 -2.25 13.85
CA GLU A 83 -10.33 -2.86 14.75
C GLU A 83 -11.13 -1.81 15.50
N ASN A 84 -10.45 -0.77 16.00
CA ASN A 84 -11.10 0.32 16.72
C ASN A 84 -12.04 1.11 15.80
N TRP A 85 -11.62 1.39 14.56
CA TRP A 85 -12.48 2.08 13.60
C TRP A 85 -13.74 1.28 13.28
N GLN A 86 -13.59 -0.03 13.10
CA GLN A 86 -14.75 -0.90 12.85
C GLN A 86 -15.72 -0.88 14.02
N LYS A 87 -15.22 -0.96 15.24
CA LYS A 87 -16.05 -0.91 16.44
C LYS A 87 -16.78 0.42 16.60
N ARG A 88 -16.18 1.51 16.11
CA ARG A 88 -16.75 2.85 16.18
C ARG A 88 -17.47 3.27 14.91
N ASN A 89 -17.80 2.32 14.07
CA ASN A 89 -18.50 2.56 12.80
C ASN A 89 -17.79 3.58 11.90
N TRP A 90 -16.43 3.45 11.84
CA TRP A 90 -15.55 4.28 11.00
C TRP A 90 -15.61 5.78 11.36
N VAL A 91 -15.72 6.05 12.63
CA VAL A 91 -15.68 7.40 13.17
C VAL A 91 -14.51 7.51 14.16
N THR A 92 -13.79 8.61 14.13
CA THR A 92 -12.66 8.84 15.05
C THR A 92 -13.14 9.18 16.46
N SER A 93 -12.20 9.24 17.41
CA SER A 93 -12.51 9.62 18.80
C SER A 93 -13.07 11.05 18.90
N THR A 94 -12.79 11.91 17.92
CA THR A 94 -13.34 13.27 17.84
C THR A 94 -14.63 13.35 17.01
N LYS A 95 -15.24 12.21 16.73
CA LYS A 95 -16.50 12.06 16.00
C LYS A 95 -16.47 12.51 14.54
N LYS A 96 -15.29 12.47 13.93
CA LYS A 96 -15.12 12.75 12.50
C LYS A 96 -15.02 11.44 11.72
N PRO A 97 -15.48 11.40 10.46
CA PRO A 97 -15.26 10.20 9.65
C PRO A 97 -13.77 9.88 9.53
N VAL A 98 -13.43 8.60 9.56
CA VAL A 98 -12.04 8.17 9.34
C VAL A 98 -11.63 8.54 7.92
N GLU A 99 -10.46 9.18 7.77
CA GLU A 99 -9.93 9.54 6.45
C GLU A 99 -9.59 8.29 5.65
N ASN A 100 -9.82 8.35 4.34
CA ASN A 100 -9.49 7.25 3.41
C ASN A 100 -10.21 5.94 3.74
N GLN A 101 -11.37 6.02 4.40
CA GLN A 101 -12.10 4.81 4.78
C GLN A 101 -12.48 3.94 3.60
N ASP A 102 -12.70 4.53 2.43
CA ASP A 102 -12.96 3.77 1.20
C ASP A 102 -11.82 2.80 0.89
N LEU A 103 -10.59 3.28 0.95
CA LEU A 103 -9.40 2.46 0.69
C LEU A 103 -9.12 1.49 1.84
N TRP A 104 -9.29 1.94 3.09
CA TRP A 104 -9.11 1.06 4.24
C TRP A 104 -10.08 -0.14 4.21
N LYS A 105 -11.34 0.09 3.87
CA LYS A 105 -12.34 -0.97 3.75
C LYS A 105 -11.99 -1.93 2.64
N GLN A 106 -11.52 -1.41 1.51
CA GLN A 106 -11.09 -2.22 0.38
C GLN A 106 -9.88 -3.07 0.76
N LEU A 107 -8.90 -2.48 1.43
CA LEU A 107 -7.71 -3.20 1.88
C LEU A 107 -8.06 -4.31 2.88
N LEU A 108 -8.94 -4.01 3.84
CA LEU A 108 -9.41 -5.03 4.79
C LEU A 108 -10.06 -6.22 4.07
N SER A 109 -10.88 -5.94 3.09
CA SER A 109 -11.52 -6.99 2.28
C SER A 109 -10.48 -7.89 1.61
N MET A 110 -9.41 -7.28 1.09
CA MET A 110 -8.32 -8.04 0.48
C MET A 110 -7.55 -8.88 1.50
N THR A 111 -7.25 -8.31 2.68
CA THR A 111 -6.49 -9.03 3.70
C THR A 111 -7.24 -10.23 4.27
N GLN A 112 -8.56 -10.21 4.26
CA GLN A 112 -9.37 -11.34 4.75
C GLN A 112 -9.25 -12.58 3.87
N LYS A 113 -8.81 -12.42 2.64
CA LYS A 113 -8.64 -13.53 1.69
C LYS A 113 -7.28 -14.20 1.82
N HIS A 114 -6.36 -13.61 2.58
CA HIS A 114 -4.98 -14.07 2.69
C HIS A 114 -4.51 -14.03 4.14
N GLN A 115 -3.35 -14.61 4.41
CA GLN A 115 -2.67 -14.45 5.70
C GLN A 115 -1.55 -13.43 5.47
N VAL A 116 -1.77 -12.20 5.91
CA VAL A 116 -0.82 -11.10 5.65
C VAL A 116 -0.03 -10.77 6.91
N ARG A 117 1.29 -10.79 6.77
CA ARG A 117 2.21 -10.29 7.79
C ARG A 117 2.75 -8.95 7.30
N TRP A 118 2.57 -7.92 8.11
CA TRP A 118 3.01 -6.56 7.81
C TRP A 118 4.41 -6.35 8.34
N ILE A 119 5.33 -5.93 7.46
CA ILE A 119 6.75 -5.77 7.81
C ILE A 119 7.17 -4.36 7.48
N LYS A 120 7.59 -3.62 8.51
CA LYS A 120 8.10 -2.26 8.35
C LYS A 120 9.52 -2.31 7.77
N VAL A 121 9.72 -1.69 6.63
CA VAL A 121 11.06 -1.55 6.05
C VAL A 121 11.80 -0.48 6.83
N ARG A 122 12.99 -0.82 7.32
CA ARG A 122 13.81 0.10 8.09
C ARG A 122 15.16 0.26 7.41
N GLY A 123 15.33 1.44 6.76
CA GLY A 123 16.62 1.97 6.37
C GLY A 123 17.53 1.10 5.60
N HIS A 124 18.16 0.10 5.93
CA HIS A 124 19.27 -0.52 5.18
C HIS A 124 19.12 -1.98 4.79
N SER A 125 18.14 -2.70 5.33
CA SER A 125 18.08 -4.15 5.14
C SER A 125 17.46 -4.60 3.81
N ASP A 126 16.53 -3.84 3.23
CA ASP A 126 15.86 -4.20 1.98
C ASP A 126 15.88 -3.04 0.99
N VAL A 127 17.02 -2.34 0.94
CA VAL A 127 17.16 -1.08 0.22
C VAL A 127 16.87 -1.22 -1.27
N ALA A 128 17.33 -2.30 -1.89
CA ALA A 128 17.20 -2.44 -3.35
C ALA A 128 15.73 -2.52 -3.80
N LEU A 129 14.93 -3.37 -3.16
CA LEU A 129 13.52 -3.54 -3.53
C LEU A 129 12.68 -2.34 -3.11
N ASN A 130 12.94 -1.79 -1.93
CA ASN A 130 12.26 -0.58 -1.49
C ASN A 130 12.57 0.60 -2.42
N ASN A 131 13.82 0.77 -2.82
CA ASN A 131 14.23 1.81 -3.76
C ASN A 131 13.59 1.60 -5.13
N ARG A 132 13.48 0.34 -5.58
CA ARG A 132 12.80 0.06 -6.85
C ARG A 132 11.33 0.45 -6.80
N CYS A 133 10.65 0.18 -5.69
CA CYS A 133 9.26 0.62 -5.49
C CYS A 133 9.14 2.13 -5.54
N ASP A 134 10.02 2.85 -4.85
CA ASP A 134 10.03 4.31 -4.87
C ASP A 134 10.23 4.84 -6.29
N GLU A 135 11.17 4.24 -7.03
CA GLU A 135 11.44 4.60 -8.41
C GLU A 135 10.21 4.40 -9.31
N LEU A 136 9.52 3.28 -9.16
CA LEU A 136 8.31 2.99 -9.92
C LEU A 136 7.19 3.98 -9.61
N ALA A 137 6.95 4.26 -8.33
CA ALA A 137 5.90 5.20 -7.92
C ALA A 137 6.18 6.61 -8.42
N ARG A 138 7.41 7.10 -8.24
CA ARG A 138 7.81 8.42 -8.73
C ARG A 138 7.85 8.50 -10.26
N GLY A 139 8.20 7.40 -10.89
CA GLY A 139 8.21 7.29 -12.34
C GLY A 139 6.84 7.55 -12.94
N GLU A 140 5.78 7.05 -12.29
CA GLU A 140 4.41 7.32 -12.72
C GLU A 140 4.07 8.80 -12.68
N ILE A 141 4.50 9.50 -11.64
CA ILE A 141 4.28 10.95 -11.52
C ILE A 141 5.01 11.69 -12.66
N ARG A 142 6.29 11.35 -12.89
CA ARG A 142 7.09 12.00 -13.94
C ARG A 142 6.50 11.79 -15.33
N GLN A 143 6.04 10.56 -15.63
CA GLN A 143 5.48 10.23 -16.92
C GLN A 143 4.20 11.01 -17.23
N HIS A 144 3.34 11.19 -16.23
CA HIS A 144 2.03 11.80 -16.43
C HIS A 144 2.04 13.31 -16.20
N ALA A 145 2.77 13.78 -15.18
CA ALA A 145 2.82 15.21 -14.85
C ALA A 145 3.54 16.03 -15.92
N GLY A 146 4.45 15.42 -16.68
CA GLY A 146 5.14 16.09 -17.79
C GLY A 146 4.30 16.26 -19.05
N ARG A 147 3.05 15.83 -19.05
CA ARG A 147 2.14 15.90 -20.21
C ARG A 147 1.04 16.93 -20.03
N ALA A 148 1.33 17.98 -19.30
CA ALA A 148 0.34 19.04 -19.09
C ALA A 148 0.05 19.76 -20.40
#